data_6089447dde287e93bc2c43e7e60a6410
#
_entry.id   6089447dde287e93bc2c43e7e60a6410
#
_cell.length_a   1.000
_cell.length_b   1.000
_cell.length_c   1.000
_cell.angle_alpha   90.00
_cell.angle_beta   90.00
_cell.angle_gamma   90.00
#
_symmetry.space_group_name_H-M   'P 1'
#
loop_
_entity.id
_entity.type
_entity.pdbx_description
1 polymer ?
#
loop_
_entity_poly.entity_id
_entity_poly.type
_entity_poly.pdbx_seq_one_letter_code
_entity_poly.pdbx_strand_id
1 'polypeptide(L)'
;NIAIDERAPEDMDAAAALIAKYAPELGFAIADNHNSYKRYANMRDVCVGQKQAAMSFDEIATRRANGFVSTYYVCCSTLFPNTFTNSQPFESELLGAYAIAYDYDGMLRWSYNSWPANPQYDSRFRYWASGDTFLVYPDARSSVRFERLIDGIELYEKVRTLRKKCSPEALETLEAQLGELRNQNINDQSYNWAGYLKNLNAEVNRVAKETL
;
A
#
# COMPACT_ATOMS: atom_id res chain seq x y z
N ASN A 1 -10.18 -16.47 -5.21
CA ASN A 1 -10.60 -15.25 -5.92
C ASN A 1 -10.22 -15.33 -7.39
N ILE A 2 -10.99 -14.64 -8.23
CA ILE A 2 -10.67 -14.41 -9.63
C ILE A 2 -10.12 -12.98 -9.73
N ALA A 3 -8.87 -12.85 -10.20
CA ALA A 3 -8.21 -11.55 -10.34
C ALA A 3 -8.62 -10.86 -11.64
N ILE A 4 -8.96 -9.58 -11.53
CA ILE A 4 -9.29 -8.70 -12.65
C ILE A 4 -8.50 -7.41 -12.47
N ASP A 5 -8.00 -6.84 -13.56
CA ASP A 5 -7.15 -5.65 -13.53
C ASP A 5 -7.83 -4.47 -14.24
N GLU A 6 -8.06 -3.38 -13.53
CA GLU A 6 -8.51 -2.04 -13.99
C GLU A 6 -9.50 -2.08 -15.18
N ARG A 7 -10.60 -2.84 -15.06
CA ARG A 7 -11.60 -2.98 -16.12
C ARG A 7 -12.70 -1.94 -16.02
N ALA A 8 -13.29 -1.63 -17.18
CA ALA A 8 -14.48 -0.80 -17.25
C ALA A 8 -15.66 -1.46 -16.50
N PRO A 9 -16.59 -0.66 -15.94
CA PRO A 9 -17.73 -1.19 -15.20
C PRO A 9 -18.56 -2.22 -15.98
N GLU A 10 -18.69 -2.07 -17.30
CA GLU A 10 -19.44 -2.98 -18.17
C GLU A 10 -18.80 -4.37 -18.23
N ASP A 11 -17.45 -4.43 -18.35
CA ASP A 11 -16.70 -5.68 -18.33
C ASP A 11 -16.80 -6.36 -16.96
N MET A 12 -16.81 -5.56 -15.89
CA MET A 12 -16.97 -6.04 -14.52
C MET A 12 -18.37 -6.63 -14.28
N ASP A 13 -19.43 -6.02 -14.81
CA ASP A 13 -20.80 -6.55 -14.71
C ASP A 13 -20.91 -7.92 -15.37
N ALA A 14 -20.34 -8.08 -16.58
CA ALA A 14 -20.32 -9.36 -17.28
C ALA A 14 -19.55 -10.43 -16.50
N ALA A 15 -18.38 -10.09 -15.97
CA ALA A 15 -17.56 -10.99 -15.15
C ALA A 15 -18.31 -11.38 -13.86
N ALA A 16 -18.93 -10.41 -13.16
CA ALA A 16 -19.70 -10.65 -11.95
C ALA A 16 -20.87 -11.61 -12.20
N ALA A 17 -21.60 -11.41 -13.29
CA ALA A 17 -22.71 -12.29 -13.67
C ALA A 17 -22.25 -13.73 -13.97
N LEU A 18 -21.13 -13.89 -14.66
CA LEU A 18 -20.54 -15.21 -14.95
C LEU A 18 -20.11 -15.92 -13.67
N ILE A 19 -19.40 -15.22 -12.77
CA ILE A 19 -18.95 -15.79 -11.50
C ILE A 19 -20.15 -16.19 -10.64
N ALA A 20 -21.14 -15.31 -10.50
CA ALA A 20 -22.34 -15.60 -9.72
C ALA A 20 -23.09 -16.83 -10.26
N LYS A 21 -23.07 -17.06 -11.57
CA LYS A 21 -23.76 -18.19 -12.22
C LYS A 21 -23.00 -19.50 -12.13
N TYR A 22 -21.67 -19.49 -12.31
CA TYR A 22 -20.90 -20.71 -12.52
C TYR A 22 -19.92 -21.03 -11.38
N ALA A 23 -19.58 -20.05 -10.54
CA ALA A 23 -18.63 -20.21 -9.44
C ALA A 23 -18.97 -19.25 -8.27
N PRO A 24 -20.18 -19.34 -7.69
CA PRO A 24 -20.67 -18.38 -6.69
C PRO A 24 -19.84 -18.40 -5.39
N GLU A 25 -19.07 -19.45 -5.13
CA GLU A 25 -18.14 -19.59 -4.00
C GLU A 25 -16.87 -18.74 -4.18
N LEU A 26 -16.56 -18.29 -5.42
CA LEU A 26 -15.40 -17.46 -5.71
C LEU A 26 -15.73 -15.98 -5.54
N GLY A 27 -14.77 -15.22 -5.03
CA GLY A 27 -14.82 -13.77 -4.96
C GLY A 27 -13.94 -13.12 -6.04
N PHE A 28 -14.06 -11.81 -6.15
CA PHE A 28 -13.16 -10.99 -6.96
C PHE A 28 -11.92 -10.55 -6.20
N ALA A 29 -10.81 -10.44 -6.92
CA ALA A 29 -9.65 -9.65 -6.54
C ALA A 29 -9.40 -8.63 -7.66
N ILE A 30 -9.31 -7.35 -7.33
CA ILE A 30 -9.15 -6.29 -8.33
C ILE A 30 -8.16 -5.21 -7.88
N ALA A 31 -7.36 -4.71 -8.83
CA ALA A 31 -6.77 -3.38 -8.74
C ALA A 31 -7.78 -2.39 -9.35
N ASP A 32 -8.24 -1.40 -8.57
CA ASP A 32 -9.43 -0.64 -8.91
C ASP A 32 -9.24 0.87 -8.81
N ASN A 33 -9.61 1.56 -9.87
CA ASN A 33 -9.70 3.01 -9.93
C ASN A 33 -11.15 3.55 -9.91
N HIS A 34 -12.15 2.68 -9.70
CA HIS A 34 -13.57 3.02 -9.86
C HIS A 34 -14.41 2.79 -8.60
N ASN A 35 -13.82 2.47 -7.45
CA ASN A 35 -14.54 2.10 -6.22
C ASN A 35 -15.52 0.92 -6.43
N SER A 36 -15.16 -0.04 -7.27
CA SER A 36 -16.02 -1.18 -7.64
C SER A 36 -16.43 -2.04 -6.46
N TYR A 37 -15.67 -2.01 -5.35
CA TYR A 37 -16.03 -2.67 -4.09
C TYR A 37 -17.37 -2.21 -3.50
N LYS A 38 -17.86 -1.03 -3.89
CA LYS A 38 -19.19 -0.52 -3.49
C LYS A 38 -20.31 -1.15 -4.32
N ARG A 39 -19.99 -1.66 -5.50
CA ARG A 39 -20.97 -2.21 -6.45
C ARG A 39 -21.11 -3.73 -6.34
N TYR A 40 -20.02 -4.44 -6.01
CA TYR A 40 -19.99 -5.91 -6.01
C TYR A 40 -19.75 -6.45 -4.61
N ALA A 41 -20.77 -7.11 -4.04
CA ALA A 41 -20.74 -7.59 -2.65
C ALA A 41 -19.68 -8.67 -2.38
N ASN A 42 -19.24 -9.42 -3.40
CA ASN A 42 -18.24 -10.48 -3.27
C ASN A 42 -16.84 -10.07 -3.75
N MET A 43 -16.56 -8.76 -3.81
CA MET A 43 -15.22 -8.24 -4.07
C MET A 43 -14.37 -8.38 -2.80
N ARG A 44 -13.76 -9.56 -2.63
CA ARG A 44 -13.08 -9.95 -1.40
C ARG A 44 -11.71 -9.34 -1.23
N ASP A 45 -11.04 -9.02 -2.34
CA ASP A 45 -9.72 -8.42 -2.35
C ASP A 45 -9.74 -7.20 -3.28
N VAL A 46 -9.49 -6.03 -2.73
CA VAL A 46 -9.45 -4.79 -3.49
C VAL A 46 -8.16 -4.04 -3.22
N CYS A 47 -7.54 -3.56 -4.29
CA CYS A 47 -6.36 -2.71 -4.24
C CYS A 47 -6.70 -1.36 -4.90
N VAL A 48 -6.74 -0.29 -4.12
CA VAL A 48 -7.10 1.05 -4.63
C VAL A 48 -5.85 1.88 -4.93
N GLY A 49 -5.89 2.71 -5.96
CA GLY A 49 -4.80 3.63 -6.25
C GLY A 49 -4.67 4.70 -5.14
N GLN A 50 -3.46 5.02 -4.73
CA GLN A 50 -3.19 6.04 -3.69
C GLN A 50 -3.84 7.40 -3.98
N LYS A 51 -3.96 7.79 -5.25
CA LYS A 51 -4.59 9.06 -5.67
C LYS A 51 -6.11 9.03 -5.68
N GLN A 52 -6.71 7.85 -5.54
CA GLN A 52 -8.16 7.69 -5.44
C GLN A 52 -8.64 8.20 -4.08
N ALA A 53 -9.91 8.53 -3.98
CA ALA A 53 -10.51 8.79 -2.68
C ALA A 53 -10.28 7.56 -1.78
N ALA A 54 -9.54 7.75 -0.71
CA ALA A 54 -9.26 6.68 0.23
C ALA A 54 -10.55 6.05 0.72
N MET A 55 -10.55 4.73 0.91
CA MET A 55 -11.64 4.06 1.61
C MET A 55 -11.75 4.67 3.02
N SER A 56 -12.97 4.85 3.52
CA SER A 56 -13.15 5.27 4.90
C SER A 56 -12.72 4.15 5.88
N PHE A 57 -12.38 4.52 7.10
CA PHE A 57 -12.05 3.54 8.14
C PHE A 57 -13.18 2.55 8.39
N ASP A 58 -14.43 3.02 8.36
CA ASP A 58 -15.62 2.16 8.54
C ASP A 58 -15.78 1.16 7.39
N GLU A 59 -15.51 1.58 6.15
CA GLU A 59 -15.52 0.68 4.99
C GLU A 59 -14.44 -0.41 5.13
N ILE A 60 -13.22 -0.04 5.49
CA ILE A 60 -12.10 -0.98 5.71
C ILE A 60 -12.42 -1.94 6.86
N ALA A 61 -12.90 -1.42 7.99
CA ALA A 61 -13.27 -2.22 9.15
C ALA A 61 -14.39 -3.22 8.81
N THR A 62 -15.43 -2.77 8.10
CA THR A 62 -16.53 -3.62 7.65
C THR A 62 -16.05 -4.72 6.69
N ARG A 63 -15.18 -4.39 5.75
CA ARG A 63 -14.59 -5.37 4.84
C ARG A 63 -13.75 -6.40 5.58
N ARG A 64 -12.89 -5.94 6.52
CA ARG A 64 -12.06 -6.82 7.34
C ARG A 64 -12.90 -7.75 8.23
N ALA A 65 -13.99 -7.26 8.82
CA ALA A 65 -14.92 -8.08 9.61
C ALA A 65 -15.57 -9.20 8.77
N ASN A 66 -15.74 -9.00 7.47
CA ASN A 66 -16.20 -10.00 6.51
C ASN A 66 -15.08 -10.89 5.96
N GLY A 67 -13.86 -10.78 6.46
CA GLY A 67 -12.70 -11.53 5.96
C GLY A 67 -12.18 -11.06 4.60
N PHE A 68 -12.50 -9.83 4.21
CA PHE A 68 -12.06 -9.21 2.95
C PHE A 68 -10.80 -8.39 3.17
N VAL A 69 -9.98 -8.29 2.13
CA VAL A 69 -8.71 -7.57 2.12
C VAL A 69 -8.87 -6.24 1.39
N SER A 70 -8.26 -5.19 1.94
CA SER A 70 -8.22 -3.85 1.36
C SER A 70 -6.79 -3.33 1.38
N THR A 71 -6.18 -3.23 0.21
CA THR A 71 -4.83 -2.73 0.02
C THR A 71 -4.82 -1.48 -0.84
N TYR A 72 -3.68 -0.84 -0.97
CA TYR A 72 -3.48 0.26 -1.91
C TYR A 72 -2.23 0.02 -2.77
N TYR A 73 -2.09 0.77 -3.86
CA TYR A 73 -0.91 0.73 -4.70
C TYR A 73 -0.45 2.10 -5.16
N VAL A 74 0.82 2.16 -5.56
CA VAL A 74 1.41 3.26 -6.32
C VAL A 74 1.96 2.71 -7.63
N CYS A 75 1.90 3.53 -8.69
CA CYS A 75 2.43 3.17 -10.00
C CYS A 75 2.99 4.43 -10.71
N CYS A 76 3.24 4.35 -12.01
CA CYS A 76 3.78 5.45 -12.82
C CYS A 76 3.02 6.79 -12.69
N SER A 77 1.73 6.76 -12.36
CA SER A 77 0.91 7.97 -12.19
C SER A 77 1.11 8.67 -10.84
N THR A 78 1.71 8.00 -9.86
CA THR A 78 2.00 8.55 -8.53
C THR A 78 3.46 8.96 -8.50
N LEU A 79 3.74 10.27 -8.62
CA LEU A 79 5.13 10.73 -8.69
C LEU A 79 5.84 10.70 -7.32
N PHE A 80 5.08 10.82 -6.22
CA PHE A 80 5.58 10.83 -4.85
C PHE A 80 4.46 10.41 -3.87
N PRO A 81 4.75 9.63 -2.80
CA PRO A 81 5.94 8.79 -2.68
C PRO A 81 5.89 7.60 -3.65
N ASN A 82 7.04 7.14 -4.09
CA ASN A 82 7.15 6.00 -4.99
C ASN A 82 8.48 5.23 -4.80
N THR A 83 8.72 4.24 -5.66
CA THR A 83 9.91 3.39 -5.65
C THR A 83 10.70 3.47 -6.95
N PHE A 84 10.72 4.62 -7.63
CA PHE A 84 11.54 4.84 -8.82
C PHE A 84 13.04 4.84 -8.48
N THR A 85 13.89 4.65 -9.47
CA THR A 85 15.34 4.70 -9.22
C THR A 85 15.84 6.08 -8.80
N ASN A 86 15.06 7.13 -9.09
CA ASN A 86 15.32 8.52 -8.68
C ASN A 86 14.53 8.95 -7.45
N SER A 87 13.66 8.09 -6.90
CA SER A 87 12.97 8.36 -5.64
C SER A 87 13.96 8.42 -4.48
N GLN A 88 13.69 9.29 -3.51
CA GLN A 88 14.47 9.33 -2.27
C GLN A 88 14.25 8.02 -1.49
N PRO A 89 15.27 7.46 -0.84
CA PRO A 89 15.14 6.17 -0.14
C PRO A 89 14.00 6.11 0.86
N PHE A 90 13.73 7.20 1.58
CA PHE A 90 12.63 7.26 2.58
C PHE A 90 11.24 7.14 1.95
N GLU A 91 11.07 7.41 0.65
CA GLU A 91 9.76 7.28 -0.01
C GLU A 91 9.24 5.84 0.06
N SER A 92 10.13 4.86 -0.10
CA SER A 92 9.75 3.44 0.01
C SER A 92 9.28 3.07 1.43
N GLU A 93 9.91 3.61 2.47
CA GLU A 93 9.48 3.43 3.86
C GLU A 93 8.15 4.13 4.14
N LEU A 94 7.97 5.33 3.58
CA LEU A 94 6.75 6.12 3.71
C LEU A 94 5.51 5.38 3.18
N LEU A 95 5.68 4.49 2.20
CA LEU A 95 4.58 3.64 1.70
C LEU A 95 4.03 2.72 2.79
N GLY A 96 4.87 2.14 3.65
CA GLY A 96 4.43 1.34 4.78
C GLY A 96 3.74 2.18 5.85
N ALA A 97 4.28 3.36 6.17
CA ALA A 97 3.66 4.32 7.09
C ALA A 97 2.28 4.77 6.58
N TYR A 98 2.13 5.01 5.27
CA TYR A 98 0.84 5.34 4.67
C TYR A 98 -0.17 4.20 4.84
N ALA A 99 0.23 2.95 4.55
CA ALA A 99 -0.66 1.80 4.71
C ALA A 99 -1.25 1.74 6.11
N ILE A 100 -0.42 1.83 7.15
CA ILE A 100 -0.89 1.72 8.54
C ILE A 100 -1.64 2.96 9.02
N ALA A 101 -1.28 4.16 8.54
CA ALA A 101 -1.98 5.39 8.88
C ALA A 101 -3.42 5.41 8.34
N TYR A 102 -3.64 4.86 7.15
CA TYR A 102 -4.97 4.74 6.54
C TYR A 102 -5.67 3.41 6.83
N ASP A 103 -5.10 2.59 7.70
CA ASP A 103 -5.64 1.29 8.14
C ASP A 103 -5.83 0.26 7.01
N TYR A 104 -5.11 0.40 5.90
CA TYR A 104 -5.08 -0.62 4.85
C TYR A 104 -4.45 -1.92 5.37
N ASP A 105 -4.84 -3.05 4.80
CA ASP A 105 -4.27 -4.36 5.13
C ASP A 105 -2.87 -4.57 4.53
N GLY A 106 -2.40 -3.66 3.69
CA GLY A 106 -1.08 -3.65 3.09
C GLY A 106 -0.97 -2.79 1.83
N MET A 107 0.14 -2.96 1.13
CA MET A 107 0.43 -2.32 -0.15
C MET A 107 0.70 -3.39 -1.21
N LEU A 108 0.16 -3.20 -2.41
CA LEU A 108 0.48 -4.01 -3.58
C LEU A 108 1.52 -3.28 -4.43
N ARG A 109 2.57 -3.99 -4.84
CA ARG A 109 3.48 -3.52 -5.88
C ARG A 109 3.12 -4.19 -7.20
N TRP A 110 2.67 -3.40 -8.17
CA TRP A 110 2.14 -3.89 -9.44
C TRP A 110 3.17 -4.66 -10.28
N SER A 111 4.45 -4.33 -10.13
CA SER A 111 5.55 -5.01 -10.82
C SER A 111 6.78 -5.07 -9.90
N TYR A 112 7.38 -6.25 -9.80
CA TYR A 112 8.43 -6.54 -8.83
C TYR A 112 9.79 -6.83 -9.49
N ASN A 113 9.80 -7.51 -10.62
CA ASN A 113 11.00 -8.03 -11.29
C ASN A 113 10.90 -8.04 -12.82
N SER A 114 10.14 -7.12 -13.42
CA SER A 114 10.11 -6.94 -14.87
C SER A 114 11.28 -6.07 -15.31
N TRP A 115 12.37 -6.68 -15.68
CA TRP A 115 13.62 -6.00 -15.99
C TRP A 115 13.73 -5.55 -17.44
N PRO A 116 14.37 -4.38 -17.72
CA PRO A 116 14.97 -4.10 -19.02
C PRO A 116 16.14 -5.04 -19.31
N ALA A 117 16.70 -4.99 -20.50
CA ALA A 117 17.77 -5.89 -20.92
C ALA A 117 19.01 -5.84 -19.98
N ASN A 118 19.33 -4.67 -19.44
CA ASN A 118 20.47 -4.46 -18.54
C ASN A 118 20.12 -3.47 -17.43
N PRO A 119 19.37 -3.89 -16.40
CA PRO A 119 18.80 -3.00 -15.39
C PRO A 119 19.84 -2.30 -14.50
N GLN A 120 21.08 -2.80 -14.47
CA GLN A 120 22.16 -2.18 -13.70
C GLN A 120 22.73 -0.92 -14.38
N TYR A 121 22.62 -0.83 -15.70
CA TYR A 121 23.12 0.31 -16.48
C TYR A 121 22.02 1.20 -17.00
N ASP A 122 20.84 0.63 -17.29
CA ASP A 122 19.68 1.39 -17.73
C ASP A 122 18.42 0.84 -17.06
N SER A 123 17.84 1.60 -16.18
CA SER A 123 16.62 1.25 -15.44
C SER A 123 15.33 1.60 -16.17
N ARG A 124 15.42 2.21 -17.37
CA ARG A 124 14.27 2.56 -18.20
C ARG A 124 13.71 1.31 -18.88
N PHE A 125 12.41 1.14 -18.82
CA PHE A 125 11.74 0.02 -19.46
C PHE A 125 10.51 0.50 -20.22
N ARG A 126 10.62 0.55 -21.55
CA ARG A 126 9.57 1.07 -22.44
C ARG A 126 9.19 2.51 -22.05
N TYR A 127 7.90 2.77 -21.80
CA TYR A 127 7.35 4.07 -21.42
C TYR A 127 7.20 4.27 -19.89
N TRP A 128 7.57 3.25 -19.11
CA TRP A 128 7.50 3.32 -17.66
C TRP A 128 8.62 4.18 -17.07
N ALA A 129 8.32 4.82 -15.94
CA ALA A 129 9.35 5.54 -15.20
C ALA A 129 10.51 4.60 -14.80
N SER A 130 11.72 5.16 -14.74
CA SER A 130 12.91 4.36 -14.42
C SER A 130 12.77 3.61 -13.09
N GLY A 131 12.86 2.29 -13.13
CA GLY A 131 12.72 1.42 -11.98
C GLY A 131 11.29 1.16 -11.51
N ASP A 132 10.26 1.66 -12.20
CA ASP A 132 8.87 1.41 -11.85
C ASP A 132 8.48 -0.07 -12.00
N THR A 133 9.12 -0.78 -12.92
CA THR A 133 8.80 -2.19 -13.22
C THR A 133 9.57 -3.21 -12.39
N PHE A 134 10.46 -2.78 -11.49
CA PHE A 134 11.22 -3.70 -10.64
C PHE A 134 11.72 -3.04 -9.35
N LEU A 135 11.81 -3.83 -8.30
CA LEU A 135 12.39 -3.45 -7.01
C LEU A 135 13.72 -4.18 -6.73
N VAL A 136 13.85 -5.39 -7.23
CA VAL A 136 15.03 -6.22 -7.10
C VAL A 136 15.70 -6.37 -8.46
N TYR A 137 17.01 -6.63 -8.45
CA TYR A 137 17.79 -6.88 -9.66
C TYR A 137 17.91 -8.38 -9.96
N PRO A 138 18.33 -8.79 -11.18
CA PRO A 138 18.62 -10.18 -11.48
C PRO A 138 19.58 -10.80 -10.43
N ASP A 139 19.56 -12.13 -10.34
CA ASP A 139 20.36 -12.92 -9.39
C ASP A 139 20.02 -12.62 -7.91
N ALA A 140 18.76 -12.30 -7.64
CA ALA A 140 18.25 -11.98 -6.31
C ALA A 140 18.99 -10.81 -5.62
N ARG A 141 19.57 -9.89 -6.38
CA ARG A 141 20.23 -8.71 -5.82
C ARG A 141 19.20 -7.70 -5.34
N SER A 142 19.37 -7.26 -4.11
CA SER A 142 18.53 -6.24 -3.52
C SER A 142 18.77 -4.84 -4.11
N SER A 143 17.94 -3.90 -3.74
CA SER A 143 18.09 -2.47 -4.00
C SER A 143 17.81 -1.66 -2.75
N VAL A 144 18.36 -0.45 -2.66
CA VAL A 144 18.04 0.48 -1.57
C VAL A 144 16.54 0.71 -1.44
N ARG A 145 15.82 0.78 -2.55
CA ARG A 145 14.35 0.94 -2.59
C ARG A 145 13.64 -0.23 -1.93
N PHE A 146 14.10 -1.45 -2.21
CA PHE A 146 13.53 -2.66 -1.63
C PHE A 146 13.85 -2.77 -0.13
N GLU A 147 15.09 -2.51 0.28
CA GLU A 147 15.47 -2.52 1.70
C GLU A 147 14.66 -1.47 2.50
N ARG A 148 14.50 -0.26 1.96
CA ARG A 148 13.68 0.76 2.60
C ARG A 148 12.19 0.42 2.60
N LEU A 149 11.70 -0.34 1.62
CA LEU A 149 10.33 -0.87 1.66
C LEU A 149 10.17 -1.92 2.76
N ILE A 150 11.19 -2.75 3.00
CA ILE A 150 11.20 -3.68 4.14
C ILE A 150 11.10 -2.90 5.47
N ASP A 151 11.83 -1.80 5.63
CA ASP A 151 11.71 -0.94 6.82
C ASP A 151 10.28 -0.43 7.00
N GLY A 152 9.62 -0.05 5.90
CA GLY A 152 8.21 0.36 5.90
C GLY A 152 7.24 -0.76 6.29
N ILE A 153 7.51 -1.99 5.83
CA ILE A 153 6.73 -3.18 6.21
C ILE A 153 6.92 -3.49 7.69
N GLU A 154 8.16 -3.41 8.19
CA GLU A 154 8.43 -3.61 9.61
C GLU A 154 7.75 -2.56 10.48
N LEU A 155 7.78 -1.30 10.10
CA LEU A 155 7.06 -0.22 10.77
C LEU A 155 5.55 -0.53 10.83
N TYR A 156 4.96 -0.92 9.71
CA TYR A 156 3.55 -1.33 9.61
C TYR A 156 3.24 -2.46 10.62
N GLU A 157 4.01 -3.54 10.63
CA GLU A 157 3.75 -4.70 11.49
C GLU A 157 4.01 -4.39 12.98
N LYS A 158 4.98 -3.51 13.29
CA LYS A 158 5.22 -3.03 14.65
C LYS A 158 4.00 -2.28 15.18
N VAL A 159 3.50 -1.30 14.44
CA VAL A 159 2.30 -0.53 14.83
C VAL A 159 1.08 -1.44 14.96
N ARG A 160 0.86 -2.33 14.00
CA ARG A 160 -0.24 -3.31 14.05
C ARG A 160 -0.15 -4.22 15.28
N THR A 161 1.05 -4.59 15.69
CA THR A 161 1.28 -5.39 16.90
C THR A 161 0.99 -4.60 18.16
N LEU A 162 1.46 -3.34 18.23
CA LEU A 162 1.20 -2.46 19.38
C LEU A 162 -0.30 -2.19 19.55
N ARG A 163 -1.02 -1.92 18.47
CA ARG A 163 -2.49 -1.75 18.49
C ARG A 163 -3.24 -2.95 19.09
N LYS A 164 -2.69 -4.15 18.99
CA LYS A 164 -3.29 -5.38 19.57
C LYS A 164 -2.94 -5.61 21.03
N LYS A 165 -1.82 -5.05 21.50
CA LYS A 165 -1.24 -5.40 22.80
C LYS A 165 -1.29 -4.26 23.82
N CYS A 166 -1.34 -3.02 23.38
CA CYS A 166 -1.26 -1.83 24.24
C CYS A 166 -2.62 -1.21 24.45
N SER A 167 -2.77 -0.48 25.55
CA SER A 167 -3.98 0.29 25.82
C SER A 167 -4.10 1.51 24.90
N PRO A 168 -5.30 2.06 24.69
CA PRO A 168 -5.48 3.27 23.90
C PRO A 168 -4.65 4.47 24.43
N GLU A 169 -4.50 4.59 25.74
CA GLU A 169 -3.72 5.66 26.38
C GLU A 169 -2.23 5.55 26.03
N ALA A 170 -1.69 4.31 26.01
CA ALA A 170 -0.29 4.08 25.64
C ALA A 170 -0.03 4.38 24.14
N LEU A 171 -1.06 4.31 23.31
CA LEU A 171 -0.99 4.56 21.88
C LEU A 171 -1.31 6.02 21.49
N GLU A 172 -1.77 6.87 22.40
CA GLU A 172 -2.30 8.20 22.09
C GLU A 172 -1.34 9.02 21.21
N THR A 173 -0.08 9.15 21.62
CA THR A 173 0.92 9.91 20.86
C THR A 173 1.23 9.28 19.49
N LEU A 174 1.31 7.96 19.44
CA LEU A 174 1.54 7.23 18.19
C LEU A 174 0.39 7.44 17.20
N GLU A 175 -0.85 7.32 17.67
CA GLU A 175 -2.04 7.54 16.82
C GLU A 175 -2.17 9.00 16.39
N ALA A 176 -1.76 9.96 17.24
CA ALA A 176 -1.68 11.36 16.85
C ALA A 176 -0.68 11.60 15.72
N GLN A 177 0.50 10.97 15.76
CA GLN A 177 1.48 11.06 14.67
C GLN A 177 0.96 10.40 13.37
N LEU A 178 0.29 9.26 13.46
CA LEU A 178 -0.36 8.67 12.28
C LEU A 178 -1.48 9.58 11.74
N GLY A 179 -2.19 10.29 12.64
CA GLY A 179 -3.15 11.32 12.29
C GLY A 179 -2.53 12.50 11.54
N GLU A 180 -1.32 12.91 11.92
CA GLU A 180 -0.57 13.95 11.21
C GLU A 180 -0.33 13.57 9.74
N LEU A 181 0.08 12.33 9.45
CA LEU A 181 0.24 11.85 8.08
C LEU A 181 -1.07 11.96 7.29
N ARG A 182 -2.19 11.60 7.87
CA ARG A 182 -3.52 11.68 7.23
C ARG A 182 -3.94 13.12 6.92
N ASN A 183 -3.52 14.07 7.75
CA ASN A 183 -3.86 15.49 7.63
C ASN A 183 -2.94 16.24 6.65
N GLN A 184 -1.76 15.69 6.36
CA GLN A 184 -0.85 16.28 5.38
C GLN A 184 -1.20 15.81 3.96
N ASN A 185 -0.88 16.66 2.98
CA ASN A 185 -0.90 16.22 1.60
C ASN A 185 0.30 15.30 1.35
N ILE A 186 0.05 14.00 1.26
CA ILE A 186 1.11 13.01 1.04
C ILE A 186 1.96 13.29 -0.21
N ASN A 187 1.43 14.00 -1.20
CA ASN A 187 2.15 14.36 -2.43
C ASN A 187 2.98 15.64 -2.30
N ASP A 188 2.97 16.30 -1.14
CA ASP A 188 3.78 17.48 -0.87
C ASP A 188 5.23 17.09 -0.60
N GLN A 189 6.08 17.25 -1.61
CA GLN A 189 7.51 16.94 -1.52
C GLN A 189 8.30 17.97 -0.69
N SER A 190 7.71 19.11 -0.35
CA SER A 190 8.36 20.14 0.49
C SER A 190 8.25 19.86 1.98
N TYR A 191 7.31 18.98 2.38
CA TYR A 191 7.18 18.55 3.76
C TYR A 191 8.35 17.64 4.17
N ASN A 192 8.81 17.76 5.41
CA ASN A 192 9.95 16.98 5.90
C ASN A 192 9.56 15.52 6.25
N TRP A 193 9.22 14.74 5.24
CA TRP A 193 8.82 13.33 5.41
C TRP A 193 9.90 12.45 6.04
N ALA A 194 11.17 12.71 5.76
CA ALA A 194 12.27 11.98 6.40
C ALA A 194 12.31 12.24 7.91
N GLY A 195 12.13 13.50 8.33
CA GLY A 195 12.01 13.86 9.75
C GLY A 195 10.78 13.25 10.40
N TYR A 196 9.65 13.26 9.71
CA TYR A 196 8.41 12.61 10.15
C TYR A 196 8.64 11.12 10.43
N LEU A 197 9.19 10.36 9.48
CA LEU A 197 9.47 8.93 9.64
C LEU A 197 10.43 8.65 10.79
N LYS A 198 11.46 9.48 10.96
CA LYS A 198 12.38 9.35 12.10
C LYS A 198 11.63 9.47 13.43
N ASN A 199 10.74 10.45 13.57
CA ASN A 199 9.94 10.66 14.77
C ASN A 199 8.94 9.52 14.99
N LEU A 200 8.26 9.08 13.96
CA LEU A 200 7.32 7.95 14.03
C LEU A 200 8.03 6.66 14.47
N ASN A 201 9.19 6.33 13.91
CA ASN A 201 9.98 5.19 14.33
C ASN A 201 10.46 5.30 15.78
N ALA A 202 10.86 6.49 16.23
CA ALA A 202 11.25 6.72 17.62
C ALA A 202 10.07 6.48 18.57
N GLU A 203 8.90 6.94 18.22
CA GLU A 203 7.67 6.75 19.01
C GLU A 203 7.25 5.29 19.08
N VAL A 204 7.24 4.58 17.96
CA VAL A 204 6.98 3.13 17.91
C VAL A 204 7.93 2.37 18.85
N ASN A 205 9.22 2.70 18.82
CA ASN A 205 10.20 2.06 19.67
C ASN A 205 10.03 2.44 21.14
N ARG A 206 9.60 3.67 21.46
CA ARG A 206 9.28 4.11 22.83
C ARG A 206 8.12 3.27 23.38
N VAL A 207 6.99 3.26 22.68
CA VAL A 207 5.81 2.50 23.10
C VAL A 207 6.13 1.02 23.28
N ALA A 208 6.88 0.42 22.35
CA ALA A 208 7.25 -0.98 22.45
C ALA A 208 8.09 -1.29 23.71
N LYS A 209 9.03 -0.41 24.08
CA LYS A 209 9.89 -0.60 25.28
C LYS A 209 9.13 -0.41 26.59
N GLU A 210 8.13 0.45 26.60
CA GLU A 210 7.38 0.78 27.83
C GLU A 210 6.23 -0.19 28.10
N THR A 211 5.77 -0.93 27.08
CA THR A 211 4.53 -1.72 27.17
C THR A 211 4.69 -3.21 26.85
N LEU A 212 5.78 -3.63 26.22
CA LEU A 212 6.08 -5.03 25.89
C LEU A 212 7.28 -5.58 26.67
#